data_4a6ad803f8653529cc541f5007a41843
#
_entry.id   4a6ad803f8653529cc541f5007a41843
#
_cell.length_a   1.000
_cell.length_b   1.000
_cell.length_c   1.000
_cell.angle_alpha   90.00
_cell.angle_beta   90.00
_cell.angle_gamma   90.00
#
_symmetry.space_group_name_H-M   'P 1'
#
loop_
_entity.id
_entity.type
_entity.pdbx_description
1 polymer ?
#
loop_
_entity_poly.entity_id
_entity_poly.type
_entity_poly.pdbx_seq_one_letter_code
_entity_poly.pdbx_strand_id
1 'polypeptide(L)'
;MAESYWLVSQATLKGWRDGPGYKWILLLAVWSLSALYAFGFYDRGWVPHDEGALAQSAERVLIGELPHRDFDEIYTGGLTFLHAMVFKILGPSLISLRVALLCFFLAFVPALYAIALRFARPEIAALVTLLGVAWSVPNYFASVPSWYNLFFAIFGTLALTWYIETQRVRWLFIAGLLGGLSILAKIVGLYYVAAAVLFLIFREQRLANSGAGEQLVTSWAFLLVKAFGLFAFVGLVTALIKWRLGLMEMFHFLLPQVAISGVLLWKEWQEGQGWFSSRIKKLFWLVLPFGIGAAIPVALFVSVYLWTDSVGDLYRGTFVLPQKRLANAAADFPPFLTVIASVPYAALVFVPFSLSLTKSGRAWGAALIISLGLTLYFSGTPLLYYIVWQSARSLGVIAVLAGCLLLARPRWDVRIGQVQRQKLFLLLSMTALFSLVQFPFAAPVYFLYIAPLVCLALTAVVMLQENMPKPWHFVALLFYLVFAVLWTTPYVWAIGLAYVPFRAESVLDNHRGRLRISDYDNRVYTQLVNLIRRHSNSAYIYAGPDCPQVYFLSGMRNPTRNIFDFFNDGENDPAFVSELLDEKKVNLVVINRKPHFSGPLDPKLFTRFEDRFPQAVDAGQFTVRWKE
;
A
#
# COMPACT_ATOMS: atom_id res chain seq x y z
N MET A 1 -11.47 28.06 -46.90
CA MET A 1 -12.43 28.04 -45.79
C MET A 1 -12.20 26.89 -44.81
N ALA A 2 -11.91 25.68 -45.20
CA ALA A 2 -11.67 24.55 -44.27
C ALA A 2 -10.37 24.71 -43.42
N GLU A 3 -9.28 25.21 -44.00
CA GLU A 3 -8.03 25.45 -43.28
C GLU A 3 -8.10 26.58 -42.23
N SER A 4 -8.89 27.62 -42.55
CA SER A 4 -9.11 28.72 -41.58
C SER A 4 -9.97 28.26 -40.37
N TYR A 5 -10.94 27.39 -40.56
CA TYR A 5 -11.73 26.79 -39.48
C TYR A 5 -10.86 25.88 -38.58
N TRP A 6 -9.91 25.13 -39.17
CA TRP A 6 -8.99 24.27 -38.44
C TRP A 6 -8.01 25.08 -37.57
N LEU A 7 -7.46 26.18 -38.09
CA LEU A 7 -6.54 27.04 -37.38
C LEU A 7 -7.21 27.83 -36.23
N VAL A 8 -8.44 28.31 -36.44
CA VAL A 8 -9.25 28.95 -35.40
C VAL A 8 -9.66 27.97 -34.31
N SER A 9 -10.02 26.73 -34.68
CA SER A 9 -10.33 25.66 -33.74
C SER A 9 -9.12 25.25 -32.89
N GLN A 10 -7.92 25.17 -33.49
CA GLN A 10 -6.69 24.86 -32.75
C GLN A 10 -6.26 26.01 -31.82
N ALA A 11 -6.42 27.24 -32.22
CA ALA A 11 -6.09 28.42 -31.38
C ALA A 11 -7.06 28.55 -30.20
N THR A 12 -8.36 28.34 -30.41
CA THR A 12 -9.37 28.31 -29.34
C THR A 12 -9.17 27.13 -28.39
N LEU A 13 -8.87 25.93 -28.87
CA LEU A 13 -8.54 24.77 -28.06
C LEU A 13 -7.27 24.96 -27.25
N LYS A 14 -6.26 25.64 -27.82
CA LYS A 14 -5.01 25.95 -27.12
C LYS A 14 -5.24 26.97 -26.01
N GLY A 15 -5.99 28.07 -26.29
CA GLY A 15 -6.34 29.07 -25.27
C GLY A 15 -7.21 28.49 -24.14
N TRP A 16 -8.06 27.53 -24.43
CA TRP A 16 -8.89 26.83 -23.43
C TRP A 16 -8.07 25.88 -22.57
N ARG A 17 -7.11 25.15 -23.17
CA ARG A 17 -6.16 24.26 -22.45
C ARG A 17 -5.18 25.00 -21.54
N ASP A 18 -4.81 26.22 -21.92
CA ASP A 18 -3.92 27.06 -21.11
C ASP A 18 -4.69 27.86 -20.03
N GLY A 19 -6.02 27.79 -20.03
CA GLY A 19 -6.89 28.46 -19.07
C GLY A 19 -6.80 27.84 -17.66
N PRO A 20 -6.86 28.68 -16.61
CA PRO A 20 -6.73 28.20 -15.22
C PRO A 20 -7.85 27.23 -14.80
N GLY A 21 -8.98 27.21 -15.49
CA GLY A 21 -10.12 26.29 -15.24
C GLY A 21 -9.90 24.87 -15.73
N TYR A 22 -9.09 24.66 -16.78
CA TYR A 22 -8.96 23.36 -17.45
C TYR A 22 -8.47 22.25 -16.51
N LYS A 23 -7.47 22.53 -15.67
CA LYS A 23 -6.97 21.55 -14.69
C LYS A 23 -8.03 21.11 -13.68
N TRP A 24 -8.96 21.99 -13.33
CA TRP A 24 -10.03 21.67 -12.39
C TRP A 24 -11.15 20.85 -13.04
N ILE A 25 -11.44 21.11 -14.31
CA ILE A 25 -12.37 20.31 -15.11
C ILE A 25 -11.84 18.89 -15.25
N LEU A 26 -10.54 18.74 -15.57
CA LEU A 26 -9.90 17.41 -15.62
C LEU A 26 -9.86 16.74 -14.26
N LEU A 27 -9.60 17.46 -13.17
CA LEU A 27 -9.69 16.89 -11.83
C LEU A 27 -11.08 16.34 -11.55
N LEU A 28 -12.14 17.12 -11.84
CA LEU A 28 -13.51 16.69 -11.63
C LEU A 28 -13.83 15.45 -12.47
N ALA A 29 -13.42 15.43 -13.75
CA ALA A 29 -13.62 14.28 -14.63
C ALA A 29 -12.89 13.03 -14.11
N VAL A 30 -11.61 13.15 -13.74
CA VAL A 30 -10.82 12.05 -13.17
C VAL A 30 -11.44 11.55 -11.87
N TRP A 31 -11.84 12.45 -10.99
CA TRP A 31 -12.47 12.09 -9.71
C TRP A 31 -13.80 11.36 -9.92
N SER A 32 -14.67 11.88 -10.82
CA SER A 32 -15.95 11.26 -11.12
C SER A 32 -15.78 9.88 -11.77
N LEU A 33 -14.86 9.74 -12.74
CA LEU A 33 -14.54 8.46 -13.35
C LEU A 33 -13.99 7.46 -12.32
N SER A 34 -13.11 7.92 -11.42
CA SER A 34 -12.56 7.09 -10.35
C SER A 34 -13.63 6.65 -9.35
N ALA A 35 -14.56 7.54 -9.01
CA ALA A 35 -15.70 7.22 -8.15
C ALA A 35 -16.60 6.17 -8.80
N LEU A 36 -17.02 6.38 -10.06
CA LEU A 36 -17.85 5.44 -10.80
C LEU A 36 -17.17 4.07 -10.93
N TYR A 37 -15.87 4.08 -11.23
CA TYR A 37 -15.08 2.85 -11.35
C TYR A 37 -15.01 2.10 -10.02
N ALA A 38 -14.70 2.79 -8.91
CA ALA A 38 -14.65 2.20 -7.59
C ALA A 38 -16.02 1.66 -7.12
N PHE A 39 -17.11 2.38 -7.43
CA PHE A 39 -18.48 1.91 -7.15
C PHE A 39 -18.82 0.60 -7.89
N GLY A 40 -18.20 0.32 -9.03
CA GLY A 40 -18.37 -0.96 -9.73
C GLY A 40 -17.80 -2.16 -8.98
N PHE A 41 -16.92 -1.94 -7.97
CA PHE A 41 -16.18 -2.99 -7.28
C PHE A 41 -16.34 -2.99 -5.75
N TYR A 42 -16.91 -1.94 -5.12
CA TYR A 42 -16.86 -1.74 -3.68
C TYR A 42 -17.59 -2.84 -2.88
N ASP A 43 -18.60 -3.46 -3.45
CA ASP A 43 -19.38 -4.53 -2.82
C ASP A 43 -19.05 -5.94 -3.34
N ARG A 44 -18.05 -6.07 -4.25
CA ARG A 44 -17.71 -7.32 -4.94
C ARG A 44 -16.48 -7.99 -4.38
N GLY A 45 -16.49 -9.31 -4.45
CA GLY A 45 -15.41 -10.18 -3.99
C GLY A 45 -15.16 -10.03 -2.49
N TRP A 46 -14.42 -10.93 -1.91
CA TRP A 46 -13.97 -10.84 -0.52
C TRP A 46 -12.77 -11.76 -0.25
N VAL A 47 -12.08 -11.45 0.82
CA VAL A 47 -11.06 -12.32 1.41
C VAL A 47 -11.51 -12.62 2.83
N PRO A 48 -12.15 -13.78 3.07
CA PRO A 48 -12.88 -14.07 4.30
C PRO A 48 -12.06 -13.83 5.57
N HIS A 49 -10.85 -14.37 5.62
CA HIS A 49 -9.97 -14.26 6.78
C HIS A 49 -9.47 -12.82 7.03
N ASP A 50 -9.13 -12.05 5.99
CA ASP A 50 -8.65 -10.67 6.15
C ASP A 50 -9.78 -9.74 6.61
N GLU A 51 -10.92 -9.76 5.92
CA GLU A 51 -12.05 -8.90 6.27
C GLU A 51 -12.73 -9.33 7.55
N GLY A 52 -12.79 -10.65 7.78
CA GLY A 52 -13.28 -11.21 9.04
C GLY A 52 -12.45 -10.79 10.25
N ALA A 53 -11.12 -10.80 10.12
CA ALA A 53 -10.23 -10.38 11.19
C ALA A 53 -10.40 -8.88 11.52
N LEU A 54 -10.42 -8.01 10.49
CA LEU A 54 -10.64 -6.58 10.68
C LEU A 54 -11.98 -6.27 11.33
N ALA A 55 -13.03 -6.99 10.92
CA ALA A 55 -14.37 -6.79 11.44
C ALA A 55 -14.52 -7.34 12.86
N GLN A 56 -13.96 -8.53 13.15
CA GLN A 56 -13.97 -9.11 14.49
C GLN A 56 -13.19 -8.22 15.48
N SER A 57 -11.98 -7.76 15.12
CA SER A 57 -11.19 -6.85 15.94
C SER A 57 -11.96 -5.57 16.27
N ALA A 58 -12.61 -4.96 15.28
CA ALA A 58 -13.41 -3.76 15.47
C ALA A 58 -14.60 -3.99 16.40
N GLU A 59 -15.26 -5.13 16.30
CA GLU A 59 -16.38 -5.52 17.14
C GLU A 59 -15.93 -5.76 18.60
N ARG A 60 -14.76 -6.38 18.81
CA ARG A 60 -14.17 -6.56 20.15
C ARG A 60 -13.91 -5.22 20.82
N VAL A 61 -13.41 -4.23 20.08
CA VAL A 61 -13.23 -2.86 20.61
C VAL A 61 -14.59 -2.22 20.98
N LEU A 62 -15.66 -2.44 20.21
CA LEU A 62 -16.99 -1.91 20.54
C LEU A 62 -17.57 -2.44 21.86
N ILE A 63 -17.20 -3.66 22.25
CA ILE A 63 -17.63 -4.25 23.53
C ILE A 63 -16.65 -3.96 24.68
N GLY A 64 -15.64 -3.09 24.44
CA GLY A 64 -14.72 -2.58 25.46
C GLY A 64 -13.40 -3.35 25.59
N GLU A 65 -13.14 -4.31 24.71
CA GLU A 65 -11.85 -5.01 24.69
C GLU A 65 -10.76 -4.14 24.03
N LEU A 66 -9.53 -4.24 24.55
CA LEU A 66 -8.38 -3.48 24.07
C LEU A 66 -7.48 -4.36 23.21
N PRO A 67 -7.14 -3.95 21.96
CA PRO A 67 -6.18 -4.66 21.11
C PRO A 67 -4.88 -4.97 21.85
N HIS A 68 -4.27 -6.10 21.56
CA HIS A 68 -3.06 -6.63 22.18
C HIS A 68 -3.19 -7.04 23.66
N ARG A 69 -3.99 -6.32 24.48
CA ARG A 69 -4.23 -6.69 25.87
C ARG A 69 -5.24 -7.85 25.98
N ASP A 70 -6.39 -7.71 25.37
CA ASP A 70 -7.50 -8.66 25.52
C ASP A 70 -7.60 -9.65 24.36
N PHE A 71 -7.01 -9.29 23.20
CA PHE A 71 -6.91 -10.15 22.02
C PHE A 71 -5.66 -9.82 21.19
N ASP A 72 -5.20 -10.80 20.43
CA ASP A 72 -4.02 -10.69 19.59
C ASP A 72 -4.37 -9.97 18.27
N GLU A 73 -4.20 -8.64 18.26
CA GLU A 73 -4.38 -7.83 17.06
C GLU A 73 -3.25 -8.10 16.05
N ILE A 74 -3.60 -8.21 14.77
CA ILE A 74 -2.66 -8.55 13.69
C ILE A 74 -1.74 -7.38 13.33
N TYR A 75 -2.21 -6.16 13.55
CA TYR A 75 -1.57 -4.91 13.16
C TYR A 75 -1.26 -4.04 14.38
N THR A 76 -0.92 -2.77 14.18
CA THR A 76 -0.61 -1.86 15.31
C THR A 76 -1.83 -1.56 16.19
N GLY A 77 -3.05 -1.71 15.65
CA GLY A 77 -4.31 -1.55 16.40
C GLY A 77 -5.01 -0.19 16.21
N GLY A 78 -4.33 0.86 15.73
CA GLY A 78 -4.97 2.17 15.55
C GLY A 78 -6.08 2.15 14.49
N LEU A 79 -5.95 1.37 13.43
CA LEU A 79 -7.00 1.20 12.42
C LEU A 79 -8.23 0.49 13.02
N THR A 80 -8.05 -0.42 13.96
CA THR A 80 -9.11 -1.15 14.64
C THR A 80 -10.05 -0.20 15.39
N PHE A 81 -9.52 0.85 16.03
CA PHE A 81 -10.34 1.91 16.64
C PHE A 81 -11.12 2.72 15.60
N LEU A 82 -10.50 3.04 14.45
CA LEU A 82 -11.21 3.69 13.35
C LEU A 82 -12.36 2.82 12.84
N HIS A 83 -12.12 1.52 12.65
CA HIS A 83 -13.15 0.56 12.22
C HIS A 83 -14.27 0.41 13.27
N ALA A 84 -13.93 0.38 14.54
CA ALA A 84 -14.92 0.37 15.62
C ALA A 84 -15.81 1.64 15.62
N MET A 85 -15.19 2.81 15.39
CA MET A 85 -15.94 4.06 15.23
C MET A 85 -16.88 4.00 14.01
N VAL A 86 -16.39 3.46 12.88
CA VAL A 86 -17.22 3.27 11.68
C VAL A 86 -18.40 2.34 11.97
N PHE A 87 -18.20 1.25 12.69
CA PHE A 87 -19.29 0.36 13.12
C PHE A 87 -20.28 1.04 14.06
N LYS A 88 -19.81 1.91 14.94
CA LYS A 88 -20.69 2.69 15.82
C LYS A 88 -21.61 3.63 15.03
N ILE A 89 -21.15 4.15 13.90
CA ILE A 89 -21.90 5.12 13.06
C ILE A 89 -22.77 4.41 12.02
N LEU A 90 -22.23 3.42 11.31
CA LEU A 90 -22.85 2.78 10.14
C LEU A 90 -23.41 1.38 10.44
N GLY A 91 -23.19 0.87 11.65
CA GLY A 91 -23.51 -0.50 12.04
C GLY A 91 -22.42 -1.52 11.64
N PRO A 92 -22.37 -2.68 12.36
CA PRO A 92 -21.36 -3.71 12.17
C PRO A 92 -21.65 -4.55 10.91
N SER A 93 -21.06 -4.13 9.77
CA SER A 93 -21.10 -4.88 8.52
C SER A 93 -19.80 -4.70 7.73
N LEU A 94 -19.45 -5.67 6.88
CA LEU A 94 -18.27 -5.58 6.01
C LEU A 94 -18.36 -4.38 5.06
N ILE A 95 -19.56 -4.08 4.57
CA ILE A 95 -19.82 -2.89 3.74
C ILE A 95 -19.47 -1.60 4.47
N SER A 96 -19.74 -1.50 5.78
CA SER A 96 -19.41 -0.30 6.57
C SER A 96 -17.90 -0.01 6.52
N LEU A 97 -17.05 -1.03 6.63
CA LEU A 97 -15.60 -0.88 6.52
C LEU A 97 -15.17 -0.47 5.10
N ARG A 98 -15.81 -1.03 4.08
CA ARG A 98 -15.52 -0.69 2.68
C ARG A 98 -15.98 0.72 2.32
N VAL A 99 -17.06 1.22 2.91
CA VAL A 99 -17.49 2.63 2.76
C VAL A 99 -16.45 3.57 3.36
N ALA A 100 -15.90 3.26 4.54
CA ALA A 100 -14.81 4.04 5.11
C ALA A 100 -13.58 4.05 4.19
N LEU A 101 -13.18 2.89 3.67
CA LEU A 101 -12.09 2.79 2.69
C LEU A 101 -12.37 3.63 1.44
N LEU A 102 -13.60 3.58 0.91
CA LEU A 102 -14.03 4.36 -0.25
C LEU A 102 -13.91 5.87 -0.01
N CYS A 103 -14.29 6.36 1.17
CA CYS A 103 -14.14 7.77 1.54
C CYS A 103 -12.66 8.21 1.50
N PHE A 104 -11.76 7.43 2.09
CA PHE A 104 -10.31 7.71 2.03
C PHE A 104 -9.78 7.64 0.59
N PHE A 105 -10.23 6.66 -0.19
CA PHE A 105 -9.87 6.51 -1.59
C PHE A 105 -10.32 7.72 -2.43
N LEU A 106 -11.54 8.20 -2.25
CA LEU A 106 -12.05 9.37 -2.96
C LEU A 106 -11.28 10.65 -2.60
N ALA A 107 -10.76 10.77 -1.38
CA ALA A 107 -9.84 11.85 -0.97
C ALA A 107 -8.42 11.66 -1.55
N PHE A 108 -7.96 10.43 -1.71
CA PHE A 108 -6.66 10.10 -2.29
C PHE A 108 -6.55 10.51 -3.76
N VAL A 109 -7.61 10.38 -4.57
CA VAL A 109 -7.60 10.70 -6.01
C VAL A 109 -7.16 12.14 -6.30
N PRO A 110 -7.77 13.19 -5.70
CA PRO A 110 -7.32 14.57 -5.92
C PRO A 110 -5.91 14.85 -5.39
N ALA A 111 -5.49 14.18 -4.33
CA ALA A 111 -4.12 14.33 -3.82
C ALA A 111 -3.08 13.75 -4.81
N LEU A 112 -3.36 12.59 -5.38
CA LEU A 112 -2.53 11.96 -6.41
C LEU A 112 -2.42 12.85 -7.65
N TYR A 113 -3.56 13.36 -8.15
CA TYR A 113 -3.61 14.28 -9.29
C TYR A 113 -2.83 15.58 -9.01
N ALA A 114 -2.99 16.15 -7.82
CA ALA A 114 -2.29 17.35 -7.41
C ALA A 114 -0.77 17.18 -7.39
N ILE A 115 -0.25 16.02 -6.96
CA ILE A 115 1.18 15.71 -7.03
C ILE A 115 1.62 15.56 -8.49
N ALA A 116 0.87 14.81 -9.32
CA ALA A 116 1.19 14.61 -10.73
C ALA A 116 1.29 15.92 -11.52
N LEU A 117 0.42 16.89 -11.24
CA LEU A 117 0.42 18.23 -11.84
C LEU A 117 1.71 19.03 -11.57
N ARG A 118 2.53 18.66 -10.56
CA ARG A 118 3.81 19.32 -10.29
C ARG A 118 4.90 18.94 -11.29
N PHE A 119 4.69 17.86 -12.02
CA PHE A 119 5.68 17.33 -12.97
C PHE A 119 5.17 17.27 -14.39
N ALA A 120 3.86 17.14 -14.59
CA ALA A 120 3.27 16.87 -15.90
C ALA A 120 2.13 17.84 -16.24
N ARG A 121 1.82 17.94 -17.54
CA ARG A 121 0.62 18.64 -18.02
C ARG A 121 -0.64 17.97 -17.50
N PRO A 122 -1.77 18.70 -17.42
CA PRO A 122 -3.01 18.18 -16.84
C PRO A 122 -3.49 16.84 -17.44
N GLU A 123 -3.31 16.61 -18.74
CA GLU A 123 -3.72 15.37 -19.42
C GLU A 123 -2.88 14.17 -18.98
N ILE A 124 -1.57 14.35 -18.86
CA ILE A 124 -0.68 13.29 -18.37
C ILE A 124 -0.92 13.06 -16.88
N ALA A 125 -1.14 14.12 -16.10
CA ALA A 125 -1.49 13.99 -14.70
C ALA A 125 -2.81 13.22 -14.50
N ALA A 126 -3.81 13.47 -15.36
CA ALA A 126 -5.06 12.73 -15.38
C ALA A 126 -4.83 11.23 -15.67
N LEU A 127 -4.04 10.92 -16.71
CA LEU A 127 -3.74 9.55 -17.10
C LEU A 127 -2.97 8.77 -16.00
N VAL A 128 -1.97 9.42 -15.38
CA VAL A 128 -1.22 8.85 -14.25
C VAL A 128 -2.14 8.57 -13.07
N THR A 129 -3.05 9.49 -12.79
CA THR A 129 -4.01 9.33 -11.68
C THR A 129 -4.96 8.17 -11.96
N LEU A 130 -5.52 8.08 -13.15
CA LEU A 130 -6.40 6.98 -13.54
C LEU A 130 -5.67 5.62 -13.50
N LEU A 131 -4.40 5.56 -13.93
CA LEU A 131 -3.60 4.35 -13.79
C LEU A 131 -3.36 3.98 -12.32
N GLY A 132 -3.03 4.98 -11.48
CA GLY A 132 -2.88 4.77 -10.04
C GLY A 132 -4.18 4.31 -9.36
N VAL A 133 -5.33 4.76 -9.85
CA VAL A 133 -6.66 4.29 -9.43
C VAL A 133 -6.90 2.85 -9.88
N ALA A 134 -6.67 2.54 -11.16
CA ALA A 134 -6.89 1.20 -11.70
C ALA A 134 -5.97 0.15 -11.05
N TRP A 135 -4.75 0.53 -10.70
CA TRP A 135 -3.80 -0.30 -9.96
C TRP A 135 -3.82 -0.04 -8.45
N SER A 136 -5.00 0.06 -7.85
CA SER A 136 -5.14 0.21 -6.41
C SER A 136 -6.40 -0.48 -5.88
N VAL A 137 -7.15 0.17 -5.02
CA VAL A 137 -8.30 -0.35 -4.26
C VAL A 137 -9.31 -1.18 -5.06
N PRO A 138 -9.67 -0.85 -6.34
CA PRO A 138 -10.66 -1.67 -7.08
C PRO A 138 -10.29 -3.15 -7.25
N ASN A 139 -9.00 -3.50 -7.17
CA ASN A 139 -8.54 -4.89 -7.22
C ASN A 139 -8.63 -5.63 -5.90
N TYR A 140 -8.75 -4.92 -4.78
CA TYR A 140 -8.84 -5.51 -3.45
C TYR A 140 -9.54 -4.54 -2.50
N PHE A 141 -10.85 -4.61 -2.44
CA PHE A 141 -11.68 -3.64 -1.71
C PHE A 141 -11.78 -3.91 -0.20
N ALA A 142 -11.01 -4.83 0.36
CA ALA A 142 -10.92 -5.01 1.81
C ALA A 142 -10.25 -3.80 2.46
N SER A 143 -10.78 -3.38 3.62
CA SER A 143 -10.32 -2.19 4.35
C SER A 143 -9.00 -2.43 5.11
N VAL A 144 -8.01 -3.04 4.43
CA VAL A 144 -6.73 -3.43 5.04
C VAL A 144 -5.81 -2.24 5.30
N PRO A 145 -4.97 -2.29 6.34
CA PRO A 145 -4.11 -1.16 6.75
C PRO A 145 -3.15 -0.67 5.66
N SER A 146 -2.73 -1.53 4.74
CA SER A 146 -1.79 -1.16 3.69
C SER A 146 -2.33 -0.09 2.74
N TRP A 147 -3.66 -0.04 2.52
CA TRP A 147 -4.29 1.07 1.79
C TRP A 147 -4.18 2.38 2.54
N TYR A 148 -4.45 2.38 3.83
CA TYR A 148 -4.34 3.58 4.67
C TYR A 148 -2.90 4.08 4.74
N ASN A 149 -1.90 3.18 4.80
CA ASN A 149 -0.50 3.57 4.69
C ASN A 149 -0.20 4.29 3.36
N LEU A 150 -0.68 3.77 2.22
CA LEU A 150 -0.54 4.43 0.92
C LEU A 150 -1.23 5.80 0.91
N PHE A 151 -2.45 5.91 1.44
CA PHE A 151 -3.18 7.19 1.47
C PHE A 151 -2.45 8.23 2.32
N PHE A 152 -2.04 7.86 3.52
CA PHE A 152 -1.26 8.76 4.39
C PHE A 152 0.08 9.16 3.77
N ALA A 153 0.74 8.24 3.06
CA ALA A 153 1.97 8.57 2.34
C ALA A 153 1.72 9.58 1.20
N ILE A 154 0.65 9.43 0.43
CA ILE A 154 0.28 10.37 -0.64
C ILE A 154 -0.13 11.72 -0.06
N PHE A 155 -0.98 11.76 0.98
CA PHE A 155 -1.35 13.01 1.65
C PHE A 155 -0.13 13.70 2.27
N GLY A 156 0.75 12.94 2.90
CA GLY A 156 1.98 13.46 3.47
C GLY A 156 2.97 13.95 2.41
N THR A 157 3.10 13.25 1.30
CA THR A 157 3.89 13.70 0.13
C THR A 157 3.35 15.01 -0.42
N LEU A 158 2.03 15.17 -0.50
CA LEU A 158 1.40 16.43 -0.91
C LEU A 158 1.68 17.55 0.10
N ALA A 159 1.57 17.29 1.40
CA ALA A 159 1.90 18.26 2.45
C ALA A 159 3.37 18.69 2.39
N LEU A 160 4.31 17.74 2.22
CA LEU A 160 5.73 18.06 2.03
C LEU A 160 5.98 18.83 0.72
N THR A 161 5.22 18.55 -0.33
CA THR A 161 5.28 19.33 -1.59
C THR A 161 4.82 20.78 -1.36
N TRP A 162 3.73 20.99 -0.63
CA TRP A 162 3.30 22.33 -0.22
C TRP A 162 4.31 23.02 0.69
N TYR A 163 4.99 22.26 1.56
CA TYR A 163 6.10 22.82 2.33
C TYR A 163 7.25 23.29 1.43
N ILE A 164 7.64 22.52 0.43
CA ILE A 164 8.67 22.94 -0.55
C ILE A 164 8.26 24.24 -1.24
N GLU A 165 6.99 24.38 -1.61
CA GLU A 165 6.45 25.51 -2.37
C GLU A 165 6.25 26.77 -1.51
N THR A 166 5.78 26.62 -0.28
CA THR A 166 5.32 27.75 0.56
C THR A 166 6.21 28.08 1.74
N GLN A 167 7.14 27.18 2.09
CA GLN A 167 8.02 27.26 3.26
C GLN A 167 7.27 27.35 4.61
N ARG A 168 5.97 27.03 4.66
CA ARG A 168 5.16 27.14 5.88
C ARG A 168 5.32 25.88 6.74
N VAL A 169 5.83 26.04 7.94
CA VAL A 169 6.12 24.96 8.92
C VAL A 169 4.91 24.08 9.23
N ARG A 170 3.68 24.64 9.16
CA ARG A 170 2.44 23.86 9.36
C ARG A 170 2.36 22.63 8.47
N TRP A 171 2.91 22.67 7.27
CA TRP A 171 2.90 21.52 6.37
C TRP A 171 3.84 20.40 6.79
N LEU A 172 4.96 20.74 7.46
CA LEU A 172 5.81 19.74 8.11
C LEU A 172 5.08 19.03 9.25
N PHE A 173 4.39 19.82 10.07
CA PHE A 173 3.58 19.28 11.17
C PHE A 173 2.47 18.35 10.66
N ILE A 174 1.72 18.77 9.63
CA ILE A 174 0.66 17.94 9.00
C ILE A 174 1.27 16.67 8.40
N ALA A 175 2.40 16.77 7.70
CA ALA A 175 3.09 15.59 7.16
C ALA A 175 3.52 14.62 8.28
N GLY A 176 3.98 15.15 9.40
CA GLY A 176 4.28 14.35 10.60
C GLY A 176 3.05 13.68 11.17
N LEU A 177 1.94 14.42 11.34
CA LEU A 177 0.66 13.87 11.85
C LEU A 177 0.20 12.67 11.01
N LEU A 178 0.27 12.81 9.67
CA LEU A 178 -0.04 11.72 8.74
C LEU A 178 0.94 10.53 8.89
N GLY A 179 2.21 10.81 9.25
CA GLY A 179 3.19 9.79 9.57
C GLY A 179 2.84 8.98 10.81
N GLY A 180 2.46 9.66 11.89
CA GLY A 180 2.01 9.00 13.11
C GLY A 180 0.74 8.16 12.89
N LEU A 181 -0.25 8.69 12.16
CA LEU A 181 -1.45 7.93 11.77
C LEU A 181 -1.11 6.71 10.89
N SER A 182 -0.14 6.84 10.01
CA SER A 182 0.35 5.72 9.18
C SER A 182 0.96 4.61 10.04
N ILE A 183 1.77 4.95 11.06
CA ILE A 183 2.33 3.98 12.00
C ILE A 183 1.21 3.27 12.77
N LEU A 184 0.19 4.00 13.22
CA LEU A 184 -0.95 3.44 13.94
C LEU A 184 -1.81 2.51 13.08
N ALA A 185 -1.90 2.74 11.77
CA ALA A 185 -2.58 1.82 10.87
C ALA A 185 -1.81 0.49 10.74
N LYS A 186 -0.49 0.57 10.53
CA LYS A 186 0.42 -0.59 10.45
C LYS A 186 1.85 -0.11 10.64
N ILE A 187 2.68 -0.89 11.32
CA ILE A 187 4.08 -0.54 11.63
C ILE A 187 4.91 -0.16 10.38
N VAL A 188 4.54 -0.67 9.19
CA VAL A 188 5.19 -0.28 7.92
C VAL A 188 5.00 1.19 7.57
N GLY A 189 4.13 1.93 8.26
CA GLY A 189 4.05 3.39 8.21
C GLY A 189 5.38 4.09 8.55
N LEU A 190 6.29 3.40 9.25
CA LEU A 190 7.67 3.85 9.45
C LEU A 190 8.43 4.07 8.13
N TYR A 191 8.07 3.39 7.04
CA TYR A 191 8.70 3.62 5.73
C TYR A 191 8.40 5.02 5.19
N TYR A 192 7.16 5.50 5.38
CA TYR A 192 6.83 6.89 5.06
C TYR A 192 7.64 7.88 5.91
N VAL A 193 7.70 7.65 7.21
CA VAL A 193 8.45 8.52 8.14
C VAL A 193 9.93 8.56 7.76
N ALA A 194 10.54 7.40 7.50
CA ALA A 194 11.94 7.31 7.07
C ALA A 194 12.18 8.05 5.73
N ALA A 195 11.27 7.89 4.75
CA ALA A 195 11.35 8.60 3.48
C ALA A 195 11.27 10.12 3.66
N ALA A 196 10.37 10.60 4.53
CA ALA A 196 10.26 12.01 4.87
C ALA A 196 11.53 12.54 5.55
N VAL A 197 12.13 11.78 6.47
CA VAL A 197 13.39 12.16 7.12
C VAL A 197 14.54 12.22 6.11
N LEU A 198 14.69 11.25 5.20
CA LEU A 198 15.69 11.30 4.12
C LEU A 198 15.49 12.54 3.23
N PHE A 199 14.25 12.88 2.93
CA PHE A 199 13.92 14.12 2.22
C PHE A 199 14.33 15.38 3.01
N LEU A 200 14.08 15.44 4.32
CA LEU A 200 14.47 16.58 5.16
C LEU A 200 16.01 16.74 5.24
N ILE A 201 16.74 15.63 5.25
CA ILE A 201 18.21 15.63 5.14
C ILE A 201 18.66 16.19 3.80
N PHE A 202 18.03 15.77 2.68
CA PHE A 202 18.31 16.33 1.36
C PHE A 202 18.02 17.83 1.29
N ARG A 203 16.93 18.26 1.90
CA ARG A 203 16.55 19.67 1.95
C ARG A 203 17.53 20.51 2.76
N GLU A 204 18.01 20.02 3.92
CA GLU A 204 19.03 20.70 4.72
C GLU A 204 20.26 21.01 3.88
N GLN A 205 20.76 20.03 3.11
CA GLN A 205 21.91 20.22 2.22
C GLN A 205 21.70 21.40 1.25
N ARG A 206 20.49 21.55 0.71
CA ARG A 206 20.16 22.60 -0.27
C ARG A 206 20.05 23.97 0.37
N LEU A 207 19.58 24.05 1.60
CA LEU A 207 19.51 25.30 2.36
C LEU A 207 20.88 25.77 2.85
N ALA A 208 21.78 24.83 3.14
CA ALA A 208 23.15 25.15 3.54
C ALA A 208 23.90 25.90 2.42
N ASN A 209 23.67 25.52 1.18
CA ASN A 209 24.33 26.10 -0.01
C ASN A 209 23.73 27.46 -0.45
N SER A 210 22.59 27.87 0.10
CA SER A 210 21.91 29.12 -0.30
C SER A 210 22.27 30.32 0.59
N GLY A 211 23.06 30.15 1.63
CA GLY A 211 23.50 31.21 2.56
C GLY A 211 24.66 32.01 2.00
N ALA A 212 24.39 33.14 1.36
CA ALA A 212 25.43 34.11 0.97
C ALA A 212 26.06 34.73 2.21
N GLY A 213 27.30 34.35 2.54
CA GLY A 213 28.11 35.01 3.56
C GLY A 213 28.79 34.14 4.62
N GLU A 214 28.48 32.86 4.77
CA GLU A 214 29.25 31.95 5.62
C GLU A 214 30.47 31.43 4.87
N GLN A 215 31.64 31.42 5.53
CA GLN A 215 32.88 30.87 4.94
C GLN A 215 32.64 29.46 4.42
N LEU A 216 33.12 29.20 3.20
CA LEU A 216 33.04 27.92 2.47
C LEU A 216 33.91 26.85 3.15
N VAL A 217 33.51 26.40 4.34
CA VAL A 217 34.23 25.35 5.07
C VAL A 217 33.46 24.03 4.88
N THR A 218 34.11 23.05 4.28
CA THR A 218 33.57 21.68 4.20
C THR A 218 33.60 21.04 5.59
N SER A 219 32.44 20.71 6.13
CA SER A 219 32.35 20.04 7.43
C SER A 219 32.51 18.53 7.28
N TRP A 220 33.74 18.05 7.34
CA TRP A 220 34.02 16.60 7.35
C TRP A 220 33.31 15.85 8.47
N ALA A 221 33.17 16.47 9.65
CA ALA A 221 32.44 15.89 10.77
C ALA A 221 30.98 15.64 10.41
N PHE A 222 30.31 16.57 9.73
CA PHE A 222 28.92 16.40 9.30
C PHE A 222 28.79 15.32 8.23
N LEU A 223 29.72 15.26 7.26
CA LEU A 223 29.77 14.21 6.24
C LEU A 223 29.93 12.82 6.91
N LEU A 224 30.83 12.68 7.87
CA LEU A 224 31.05 11.42 8.59
C LEU A 224 29.83 10.97 9.38
N VAL A 225 29.19 11.88 10.13
CA VAL A 225 27.96 11.56 10.89
C VAL A 225 26.84 11.14 9.94
N LYS A 226 26.68 11.86 8.81
CA LYS A 226 25.69 11.52 7.80
C LYS A 226 25.99 10.17 7.13
N ALA A 227 27.25 9.93 6.75
CA ALA A 227 27.67 8.65 6.19
C ALA A 227 27.37 7.50 7.15
N PHE A 228 27.75 7.65 8.43
CA PHE A 228 27.45 6.65 9.46
C PHE A 228 25.94 6.39 9.58
N GLY A 229 25.10 7.46 9.65
CA GLY A 229 23.65 7.34 9.72
C GLY A 229 23.04 6.64 8.50
N LEU A 230 23.53 6.94 7.28
CA LEU A 230 23.06 6.30 6.05
C LEU A 230 23.54 4.84 5.93
N PHE A 231 24.76 4.53 6.35
CA PHE A 231 25.24 3.15 6.44
C PHE A 231 24.44 2.35 7.46
N ALA A 232 24.16 2.92 8.63
CA ALA A 232 23.29 2.30 9.64
C ALA A 232 21.88 2.06 9.11
N PHE A 233 21.32 3.03 8.37
CA PHE A 233 20.01 2.88 7.69
C PHE A 233 20.01 1.73 6.68
N VAL A 234 20.99 1.68 5.77
CA VAL A 234 21.11 0.58 4.78
C VAL A 234 21.36 -0.75 5.50
N GLY A 235 22.17 -0.76 6.56
CA GLY A 235 22.39 -1.93 7.40
C GLY A 235 21.11 -2.42 8.08
N LEU A 236 20.27 -1.51 8.59
CA LEU A 236 18.97 -1.83 9.16
C LEU A 236 18.04 -2.45 8.13
N VAL A 237 17.97 -1.87 6.93
CA VAL A 237 17.16 -2.44 5.82
C VAL A 237 17.67 -3.83 5.44
N THR A 238 19.00 -4.00 5.36
CA THR A 238 19.62 -5.32 5.08
C THR A 238 19.28 -6.33 6.19
N ALA A 239 19.33 -5.92 7.46
CA ALA A 239 18.93 -6.76 8.58
C ALA A 239 17.45 -7.15 8.54
N LEU A 240 16.58 -6.23 8.09
CA LEU A 240 15.16 -6.49 7.93
C LEU A 240 14.89 -7.58 6.88
N ILE A 241 15.63 -7.57 5.75
CA ILE A 241 15.40 -8.50 4.64
C ILE A 241 16.30 -9.75 4.67
N LYS A 242 17.25 -9.85 5.62
CA LYS A 242 18.29 -10.90 5.66
C LYS A 242 17.77 -12.33 5.60
N TRP A 243 16.57 -12.58 6.13
CA TRP A 243 15.95 -13.90 6.18
C TRP A 243 15.65 -14.50 4.80
N ARG A 244 15.51 -13.64 3.78
CA ARG A 244 15.19 -14.00 2.39
C ARG A 244 16.03 -13.17 1.42
N LEU A 245 17.31 -12.97 1.71
CA LEU A 245 18.21 -12.15 0.91
C LEU A 245 18.64 -12.91 -0.36
N GLY A 246 17.79 -12.89 -1.36
CA GLY A 246 18.10 -13.35 -2.72
C GLY A 246 18.42 -12.19 -3.66
N LEU A 247 18.80 -12.52 -4.90
CA LEU A 247 19.16 -11.53 -5.94
C LEU A 247 17.99 -10.56 -6.23
N MET A 248 16.77 -11.08 -6.22
CA MET A 248 15.57 -10.30 -6.53
C MET A 248 15.18 -9.37 -5.36
N GLU A 249 15.35 -9.82 -4.13
CA GLU A 249 15.17 -8.98 -2.94
C GLU A 249 16.22 -7.87 -2.87
N MET A 250 17.48 -8.18 -3.20
CA MET A 250 18.52 -7.16 -3.31
C MET A 250 18.18 -6.12 -4.37
N PHE A 251 17.72 -6.55 -5.56
CA PHE A 251 17.36 -5.66 -6.65
C PHE A 251 16.15 -4.78 -6.32
N HIS A 252 15.07 -5.35 -5.75
CA HIS A 252 13.82 -4.62 -5.55
C HIS A 252 13.79 -3.82 -4.25
N PHE A 253 14.50 -4.27 -3.20
CA PHE A 253 14.36 -3.68 -1.86
C PHE A 253 15.64 -2.99 -1.37
N LEU A 254 16.83 -3.54 -1.63
CA LEU A 254 18.07 -2.97 -1.14
C LEU A 254 18.64 -1.90 -2.08
N LEU A 255 18.69 -2.19 -3.36
CA LEU A 255 19.31 -1.32 -4.38
C LEU A 255 18.66 0.09 -4.43
N PRO A 256 17.33 0.26 -4.34
CA PRO A 256 16.74 1.59 -4.26
C PRO A 256 17.20 2.40 -3.05
N GLN A 257 17.38 1.75 -1.88
CA GLN A 257 17.82 2.41 -0.65
C GLN A 257 19.29 2.83 -0.74
N VAL A 258 20.12 1.96 -1.32
CA VAL A 258 21.53 2.27 -1.58
C VAL A 258 21.64 3.44 -2.56
N ALA A 259 20.83 3.48 -3.62
CA ALA A 259 20.84 4.56 -4.61
C ALA A 259 20.44 5.91 -3.99
N ILE A 260 19.38 5.96 -3.19
CA ILE A 260 18.96 7.19 -2.48
C ILE A 260 20.04 7.65 -1.50
N SER A 261 20.60 6.73 -0.72
CA SER A 261 21.69 7.03 0.21
C SER A 261 22.93 7.52 -0.52
N GLY A 262 23.26 6.91 -1.66
CA GLY A 262 24.36 7.31 -2.51
C GLY A 262 24.22 8.73 -3.06
N VAL A 263 23.01 9.14 -3.47
CA VAL A 263 22.73 10.52 -3.90
C VAL A 263 22.95 11.51 -2.75
N LEU A 264 22.49 11.17 -1.54
CA LEU A 264 22.68 12.01 -0.36
C LEU A 264 24.16 12.21 -0.02
N LEU A 265 24.96 11.13 -0.06
CA LEU A 265 26.40 11.19 0.21
C LEU A 265 27.16 11.91 -0.91
N TRP A 266 26.83 11.61 -2.17
CA TRP A 266 27.44 12.24 -3.33
C TRP A 266 27.23 13.77 -3.34
N LYS A 267 26.00 14.21 -3.08
CA LYS A 267 25.69 15.64 -3.01
C LYS A 267 26.32 16.31 -1.78
N GLU A 268 26.44 15.61 -0.66
CA GLU A 268 27.15 16.10 0.51
C GLU A 268 28.63 16.30 0.22
N TRP A 269 29.25 15.34 -0.43
CA TRP A 269 30.65 15.43 -0.85
C TRP A 269 30.91 16.61 -1.78
N GLN A 270 30.02 16.83 -2.76
CA GLN A 270 30.21 17.87 -3.76
C GLN A 270 29.89 19.27 -3.25
N GLU A 271 28.86 19.41 -2.43
CA GLU A 271 28.20 20.68 -2.15
C GLU A 271 28.09 20.97 -0.64
N GLY A 272 28.51 20.05 0.23
CA GLY A 272 28.35 20.16 1.68
C GLY A 272 29.24 21.24 2.28
N GLN A 273 28.64 22.41 2.60
CA GLN A 273 29.33 23.57 3.18
C GLN A 273 28.67 23.98 4.50
N GLY A 274 29.46 24.64 5.37
CA GLY A 274 28.98 25.21 6.62
C GLY A 274 29.41 24.45 7.87
N TRP A 275 29.38 25.14 9.01
CA TRP A 275 29.80 24.62 10.30
C TRP A 275 28.89 23.50 10.79
N PHE A 276 29.49 22.46 11.39
CA PHE A 276 28.77 21.30 11.92
C PHE A 276 27.58 21.69 12.81
N SER A 277 27.80 22.57 13.79
CA SER A 277 26.77 23.01 14.73
C SER A 277 25.61 23.75 14.05
N SER A 278 25.90 24.59 13.06
CA SER A 278 24.87 25.30 12.27
C SER A 278 24.00 24.31 11.49
N ARG A 279 24.63 23.32 10.87
CA ARG A 279 23.94 22.30 10.06
C ARG A 279 23.06 21.39 10.90
N ILE A 280 23.57 20.91 12.04
CA ILE A 280 22.77 20.12 13.00
C ILE A 280 21.58 20.94 13.51
N LYS A 281 21.80 22.21 13.88
CA LYS A 281 20.72 23.10 14.31
C LYS A 281 19.66 23.30 13.21
N LYS A 282 20.07 23.52 11.95
CA LYS A 282 19.15 23.64 10.80
C LYS A 282 18.35 22.36 10.62
N LEU A 283 19.01 21.19 10.62
CA LEU A 283 18.34 19.89 10.49
C LEU A 283 17.35 19.64 11.63
N PHE A 284 17.74 19.93 12.87
CA PHE A 284 16.87 19.80 14.04
C PHE A 284 15.57 20.62 13.87
N TRP A 285 15.68 21.89 13.50
CA TRP A 285 14.49 22.76 13.29
C TRP A 285 13.63 22.34 12.10
N LEU A 286 14.19 21.62 11.12
CA LEU A 286 13.41 21.03 10.02
C LEU A 286 12.66 19.78 10.48
N VAL A 287 13.31 18.92 11.27
CA VAL A 287 12.75 17.64 11.71
C VAL A 287 11.77 17.82 12.86
N LEU A 288 11.97 18.80 13.74
CA LEU A 288 11.19 19.00 14.97
C LEU A 288 9.68 19.12 14.72
N PRO A 289 9.17 19.99 13.82
CA PRO A 289 7.74 20.09 13.59
C PRO A 289 7.13 18.81 13.02
N PHE A 290 7.86 18.10 12.15
CA PHE A 290 7.47 16.80 11.63
C PHE A 290 7.43 15.75 12.76
N GLY A 291 8.47 15.71 13.59
CA GLY A 291 8.56 14.77 14.71
C GLY A 291 7.44 14.99 15.73
N ILE A 292 7.14 16.25 16.09
CA ILE A 292 6.02 16.57 16.99
C ILE A 292 4.70 16.12 16.37
N GLY A 293 4.48 16.42 15.09
CA GLY A 293 3.28 15.97 14.38
C GLY A 293 3.12 14.46 14.43
N ALA A 294 4.19 13.70 14.19
CA ALA A 294 4.17 12.23 14.23
C ALA A 294 3.98 11.67 15.66
N ALA A 295 4.56 12.33 16.63
CA ALA A 295 4.49 11.89 18.02
C ALA A 295 3.08 12.02 18.64
N ILE A 296 2.29 13.02 18.26
CA ILE A 296 0.97 13.27 18.86
C ILE A 296 0.03 12.07 18.72
N PRO A 297 -0.31 11.53 17.53
CA PRO A 297 -1.23 10.41 17.44
C PRO A 297 -0.65 9.15 18.09
N VAL A 298 0.67 8.94 18.01
CA VAL A 298 1.34 7.80 18.66
C VAL A 298 1.27 7.92 20.19
N ALA A 299 1.53 9.10 20.75
CA ALA A 299 1.46 9.33 22.19
C ALA A 299 0.01 9.17 22.71
N LEU A 300 -0.98 9.69 21.99
CA LEU A 300 -2.39 9.51 22.35
C LEU A 300 -2.79 8.03 22.32
N PHE A 301 -2.33 7.26 21.36
CA PHE A 301 -2.58 5.83 21.29
C PHE A 301 -1.90 5.07 22.44
N VAL A 302 -0.61 5.32 22.67
CA VAL A 302 0.15 4.68 23.74
C VAL A 302 -0.36 5.05 25.14
N SER A 303 -0.91 6.26 25.32
CA SER A 303 -1.45 6.69 26.62
C SER A 303 -2.57 5.80 27.14
N VAL A 304 -3.37 5.18 26.28
CA VAL A 304 -4.41 4.20 26.64
C VAL A 304 -3.77 2.97 27.29
N TYR A 305 -2.66 2.49 26.73
CA TYR A 305 -1.91 1.33 27.24
C TYR A 305 -1.14 1.64 28.52
N LEU A 306 -0.66 2.88 28.65
CA LEU A 306 -0.06 3.36 29.92
C LEU A 306 -1.11 3.39 31.04
N TRP A 307 -2.31 3.89 30.73
CA TRP A 307 -3.41 3.95 31.72
C TRP A 307 -3.88 2.56 32.16
N THR A 308 -3.84 1.58 31.26
CA THR A 308 -4.33 0.21 31.52
C THR A 308 -3.22 -0.76 31.94
N ASP A 309 -2.01 -0.26 32.22
CA ASP A 309 -0.79 -1.03 32.56
C ASP A 309 -0.51 -2.20 31.58
N SER A 310 -0.71 -1.94 30.27
CA SER A 310 -0.61 -2.95 29.22
C SER A 310 0.37 -2.58 28.08
N VAL A 311 1.37 -1.73 28.38
CA VAL A 311 2.40 -1.35 27.39
C VAL A 311 3.22 -2.55 26.95
N GLY A 312 3.45 -3.53 27.84
CA GLY A 312 4.13 -4.78 27.52
C GLY A 312 3.37 -5.58 26.46
N ASP A 313 2.03 -5.64 26.55
CA ASP A 313 1.17 -6.31 25.59
C ASP A 313 1.20 -5.61 24.23
N LEU A 314 1.15 -4.27 24.23
CA LEU A 314 1.31 -3.47 23.01
C LEU A 314 2.66 -3.74 22.32
N TYR A 315 3.75 -3.78 23.09
CA TYR A 315 5.08 -4.08 22.56
C TYR A 315 5.13 -5.50 21.96
N ARG A 316 4.65 -6.50 22.73
CA ARG A 316 4.57 -7.89 22.27
C ARG A 316 3.75 -8.00 20.98
N GLY A 317 2.54 -7.44 20.95
CA GLY A 317 1.64 -7.50 19.78
C GLY A 317 2.18 -6.76 18.56
N THR A 318 2.85 -5.63 18.74
CA THR A 318 3.34 -4.81 17.60
C THR A 318 4.68 -5.31 17.03
N PHE A 319 5.60 -5.82 17.88
CA PHE A 319 6.97 -6.13 17.46
C PHE A 319 7.33 -7.62 17.52
N VAL A 320 6.71 -8.40 18.40
CA VAL A 320 7.06 -9.82 18.59
C VAL A 320 6.14 -10.73 17.77
N LEU A 321 4.83 -10.61 17.94
CA LEU A 321 3.86 -11.48 17.24
C LEU A 321 3.93 -11.40 15.71
N PRO A 322 4.14 -10.23 15.06
CA PRO A 322 4.24 -10.17 13.60
C PRO A 322 5.38 -11.02 13.02
N GLN A 323 6.42 -11.34 13.80
CA GLN A 323 7.50 -12.21 13.36
C GLN A 323 7.02 -13.64 13.09
N LYS A 324 6.04 -14.14 13.84
CA LYS A 324 5.41 -15.45 13.61
C LYS A 324 4.67 -15.48 12.26
N ARG A 325 3.99 -14.38 11.89
CA ARG A 325 3.33 -14.25 10.60
C ARG A 325 4.32 -14.35 9.43
N LEU A 326 5.54 -13.85 9.59
CA LEU A 326 6.57 -13.92 8.54
C LEU A 326 6.89 -15.36 8.14
N ALA A 327 6.92 -16.28 9.11
CA ALA A 327 7.20 -17.68 8.85
C ALA A 327 6.07 -18.40 8.09
N ASN A 328 4.82 -17.98 8.31
CA ASN A 328 3.64 -18.71 7.81
C ASN A 328 3.04 -18.12 6.52
N ALA A 329 3.31 -16.87 6.18
CA ALA A 329 2.65 -16.17 5.07
C ALA A 329 3.59 -15.54 4.04
N ALA A 330 4.91 -15.77 4.13
CA ALA A 330 5.87 -15.23 3.18
C ALA A 330 5.69 -15.83 1.77
N ALA A 331 5.80 -14.99 0.73
CA ALA A 331 5.72 -15.41 -0.67
C ALA A 331 6.99 -15.02 -1.43
N ASP A 332 7.39 -15.86 -2.39
CA ASP A 332 8.57 -15.61 -3.21
C ASP A 332 8.38 -14.42 -4.15
N PHE A 333 9.47 -13.68 -4.37
CA PHE A 333 9.48 -12.60 -5.33
C PHE A 333 9.48 -13.17 -6.77
N PRO A 334 8.96 -12.42 -7.76
CA PRO A 334 8.97 -12.85 -9.14
C PRO A 334 10.37 -13.21 -9.64
N PRO A 335 10.51 -14.17 -10.57
CA PRO A 335 11.80 -14.57 -11.10
C PRO A 335 12.47 -13.44 -11.89
N PHE A 336 13.80 -13.50 -12.07
CA PHE A 336 14.59 -12.49 -12.77
C PHE A 336 14.10 -12.19 -14.20
N LEU A 337 13.47 -13.16 -14.86
CA LEU A 337 12.83 -12.97 -16.16
C LEU A 337 11.86 -11.77 -16.18
N THR A 338 11.23 -11.44 -15.06
CA THR A 338 10.31 -10.29 -14.96
C THR A 338 11.03 -8.95 -15.06
N VAL A 339 12.29 -8.87 -14.62
CA VAL A 339 13.14 -7.68 -14.82
C VAL A 339 13.44 -7.52 -16.31
N ILE A 340 13.81 -8.60 -17.00
CA ILE A 340 14.04 -8.59 -18.45
C ILE A 340 12.78 -8.20 -19.20
N ALA A 341 11.60 -8.70 -18.78
CA ALA A 341 10.31 -8.36 -19.38
C ALA A 341 9.95 -6.88 -19.23
N SER A 342 10.49 -6.17 -18.23
CA SER A 342 10.26 -4.73 -18.03
C SER A 342 11.14 -3.84 -18.91
N VAL A 343 12.29 -4.34 -19.40
CA VAL A 343 13.26 -3.56 -20.18
C VAL A 343 12.67 -2.95 -21.45
N PRO A 344 11.91 -3.64 -22.30
CA PRO A 344 11.30 -3.03 -23.48
C PRO A 344 10.39 -1.85 -23.13
N TYR A 345 9.57 -1.98 -22.10
CA TYR A 345 8.65 -0.92 -21.66
C TYR A 345 9.40 0.23 -20.97
N ALA A 346 10.41 -0.07 -20.18
CA ALA A 346 11.29 0.94 -19.59
C ALA A 346 12.10 1.68 -20.68
N ALA A 347 12.59 0.98 -21.70
CA ALA A 347 13.31 1.57 -22.82
C ALA A 347 12.44 2.58 -23.59
N LEU A 348 11.14 2.30 -23.79
CA LEU A 348 10.19 3.23 -24.37
C LEU A 348 10.16 4.58 -23.64
N VAL A 349 10.35 4.54 -22.33
CA VAL A 349 10.24 5.69 -21.46
C VAL A 349 11.57 6.42 -21.32
N PHE A 350 12.70 5.70 -21.29
CA PHE A 350 14.01 6.26 -20.94
C PHE A 350 14.97 6.47 -22.11
N VAL A 351 14.76 5.80 -23.26
CA VAL A 351 15.63 5.99 -24.43
C VAL A 351 15.26 7.29 -25.16
N PRO A 352 16.19 8.22 -25.40
CA PRO A 352 15.92 9.42 -26.19
C PRO A 352 15.57 9.01 -27.62
N PHE A 353 14.40 9.39 -28.09
CA PHE A 353 13.91 9.02 -29.42
C PHE A 353 14.51 9.96 -30.48
N SER A 354 15.83 9.93 -30.66
CA SER A 354 16.52 10.68 -31.73
C SER A 354 16.04 10.27 -33.14
N LEU A 355 15.39 9.11 -33.24
CA LEU A 355 14.87 8.55 -34.50
C LEU A 355 13.50 9.10 -34.94
N SER A 356 12.79 9.81 -34.07
CA SER A 356 11.41 10.25 -34.35
C SER A 356 11.26 11.26 -35.51
N LEU A 357 12.36 11.88 -35.91
CA LEU A 357 12.39 12.88 -37.00
C LEU A 357 12.69 12.27 -38.39
N THR A 358 13.04 10.99 -38.46
CA THR A 358 13.35 10.29 -39.70
C THR A 358 12.18 9.47 -40.23
N LYS A 359 12.11 9.18 -41.53
CA LYS A 359 11.09 8.24 -42.08
C LYS A 359 11.19 6.86 -41.42
N SER A 360 12.41 6.38 -41.16
CA SER A 360 12.65 5.13 -40.45
C SER A 360 12.10 5.15 -39.01
N GLY A 361 12.26 6.25 -38.27
CA GLY A 361 11.73 6.38 -36.90
C GLY A 361 10.20 6.35 -36.84
N ARG A 362 9.51 6.88 -37.84
CA ARG A 362 8.04 6.80 -37.94
C ARG A 362 7.56 5.37 -38.15
N ALA A 363 8.28 4.59 -39.00
CA ALA A 363 7.94 3.18 -39.22
C ALA A 363 8.15 2.35 -37.94
N TRP A 364 9.25 2.56 -37.22
CA TRP A 364 9.50 1.91 -35.93
C TRP A 364 8.45 2.30 -34.87
N GLY A 365 8.03 3.57 -34.84
CA GLY A 365 6.96 4.02 -33.96
C GLY A 365 5.63 3.34 -34.24
N ALA A 366 5.25 3.22 -35.53
CA ALA A 366 4.04 2.49 -35.93
C ALA A 366 4.12 1.01 -35.55
N ALA A 367 5.24 0.34 -35.85
CA ALA A 367 5.48 -1.06 -35.50
C ALA A 367 5.32 -1.29 -33.98
N LEU A 368 5.83 -0.37 -33.17
CA LEU A 368 5.74 -0.45 -31.72
C LEU A 368 4.30 -0.28 -31.21
N ILE A 369 3.55 0.69 -31.72
CA ILE A 369 2.12 0.86 -31.36
C ILE A 369 1.32 -0.39 -31.72
N ILE A 370 1.57 -0.96 -32.91
CA ILE A 370 0.95 -2.21 -33.36
C ILE A 370 1.33 -3.35 -32.40
N SER A 371 2.60 -3.48 -32.03
CA SER A 371 3.08 -4.50 -31.09
C SER A 371 2.40 -4.38 -29.72
N LEU A 372 2.29 -3.16 -29.18
CA LEU A 372 1.58 -2.91 -27.92
C LEU A 372 0.08 -3.24 -28.03
N GLY A 373 -0.56 -2.88 -29.14
CA GLY A 373 -1.95 -3.23 -29.42
C GLY A 373 -2.18 -4.73 -29.49
N LEU A 374 -1.31 -5.47 -30.19
CA LEU A 374 -1.34 -6.94 -30.25
C LEU A 374 -1.10 -7.55 -28.86
N THR A 375 -0.16 -7.01 -28.09
CA THR A 375 0.09 -7.46 -26.72
C THR A 375 -1.16 -7.29 -25.84
N LEU A 376 -1.87 -6.15 -25.93
CA LEU A 376 -3.13 -5.94 -25.23
C LEU A 376 -4.20 -6.93 -25.69
N TYR A 377 -4.36 -7.12 -26.99
CA TYR A 377 -5.35 -8.04 -27.55
C TYR A 377 -5.13 -9.48 -27.07
N PHE A 378 -3.89 -9.95 -27.09
CA PHE A 378 -3.54 -11.29 -26.63
C PHE A 378 -3.25 -11.39 -25.13
N SER A 379 -3.34 -10.30 -24.36
CA SER A 379 -3.06 -10.29 -22.91
C SER A 379 -4.04 -11.14 -22.10
N GLY A 380 -5.13 -11.62 -22.70
CA GLY A 380 -5.99 -12.66 -22.15
C GLY A 380 -5.34 -14.05 -22.06
N THR A 381 -4.23 -14.30 -22.76
CA THR A 381 -3.47 -15.54 -22.59
C THR A 381 -2.65 -15.51 -21.31
N PRO A 382 -2.57 -16.63 -20.54
CA PRO A 382 -1.89 -16.65 -19.24
C PRO A 382 -0.45 -16.13 -19.30
N LEU A 383 0.30 -16.51 -20.34
CA LEU A 383 1.72 -16.12 -20.48
C LEU A 383 1.88 -14.62 -20.70
N LEU A 384 1.16 -14.02 -21.66
CA LEU A 384 1.28 -12.59 -21.95
C LEU A 384 0.74 -11.74 -20.82
N TYR A 385 -0.39 -12.13 -20.23
CA TYR A 385 -0.88 -11.48 -19.03
C TYR A 385 0.19 -11.44 -17.93
N TYR A 386 0.79 -12.60 -17.63
CA TYR A 386 1.83 -12.71 -16.62
C TYR A 386 3.03 -11.82 -16.94
N ILE A 387 3.53 -11.84 -18.18
CA ILE A 387 4.68 -11.01 -18.61
C ILE A 387 4.37 -9.52 -18.46
N VAL A 388 3.22 -9.05 -18.95
CA VAL A 388 2.85 -7.63 -18.86
C VAL A 388 2.68 -7.21 -17.40
N TRP A 389 1.99 -8.00 -16.59
CA TRP A 389 1.82 -7.74 -15.17
C TRP A 389 3.17 -7.65 -14.44
N GLN A 390 4.02 -8.63 -14.65
CA GLN A 390 5.33 -8.66 -13.98
C GLN A 390 6.26 -7.55 -14.46
N SER A 391 6.16 -7.12 -15.72
CA SER A 391 6.97 -6.01 -16.24
C SER A 391 6.76 -4.70 -15.47
N ALA A 392 5.54 -4.47 -14.98
CA ALA A 392 5.22 -3.29 -14.18
C ALA A 392 5.93 -3.28 -12.81
N ARG A 393 6.16 -4.45 -12.22
CA ARG A 393 6.68 -4.56 -10.84
C ARG A 393 8.12 -4.08 -10.71
N SER A 394 8.94 -4.19 -11.75
CA SER A 394 10.33 -3.71 -11.76
C SER A 394 10.46 -2.22 -12.10
N LEU A 395 9.40 -1.58 -12.60
CA LEU A 395 9.44 -0.15 -12.98
C LEU A 395 9.74 0.78 -11.79
N GLY A 396 9.37 0.40 -10.57
CA GLY A 396 9.68 1.16 -9.36
C GLY A 396 11.18 1.32 -9.14
N VAL A 397 11.92 0.22 -9.23
CA VAL A 397 13.39 0.23 -9.10
C VAL A 397 14.02 1.07 -10.21
N ILE A 398 13.58 0.85 -11.46
CA ILE A 398 14.09 1.58 -12.63
C ILE A 398 13.84 3.09 -12.48
N ALA A 399 12.66 3.50 -12.03
CA ALA A 399 12.33 4.90 -11.78
C ALA A 399 13.24 5.53 -10.71
N VAL A 400 13.47 4.80 -9.60
CA VAL A 400 14.35 5.28 -8.53
C VAL A 400 15.79 5.41 -9.03
N LEU A 401 16.33 4.40 -9.69
CA LEU A 401 17.71 4.44 -10.21
C LEU A 401 17.89 5.57 -11.25
N ALA A 402 16.98 5.66 -12.21
CA ALA A 402 17.04 6.71 -13.23
C ALA A 402 16.91 8.11 -12.61
N GLY A 403 16.01 8.29 -11.64
CA GLY A 403 15.87 9.55 -10.91
C GLY A 403 17.11 9.91 -10.08
N CYS A 404 17.73 8.93 -9.41
CA CYS A 404 18.99 9.12 -8.70
C CYS A 404 20.13 9.52 -9.65
N LEU A 405 20.23 8.89 -10.82
CA LEU A 405 21.20 9.27 -11.85
C LEU A 405 20.97 10.70 -12.35
N LEU A 406 19.69 11.12 -12.51
CA LEU A 406 19.36 12.50 -12.85
C LEU A 406 19.86 13.47 -11.78
N LEU A 407 19.57 13.21 -10.52
CA LEU A 407 19.97 14.07 -9.39
C LEU A 407 21.49 14.10 -9.18
N ALA A 408 22.20 13.04 -9.54
CA ALA A 408 23.67 12.97 -9.39
C ALA A 408 24.45 13.77 -10.45
N ARG A 409 23.88 14.02 -11.64
CA ARG A 409 24.58 14.67 -12.76
C ARG A 409 24.76 16.18 -12.53
N PRO A 410 26.00 16.75 -12.55
CA PRO A 410 26.23 18.20 -12.34
C PRO A 410 25.59 19.10 -13.40
N ARG A 411 25.58 18.67 -14.69
CA ARG A 411 25.02 19.44 -15.81
C ARG A 411 23.50 19.66 -15.70
N TRP A 412 22.80 18.85 -14.90
CA TRP A 412 21.38 18.98 -14.67
C TRP A 412 21.06 19.99 -13.57
N ASP A 413 22.07 20.37 -12.77
CA ASP A 413 21.93 21.35 -11.70
C ASP A 413 21.54 22.74 -12.23
N VAL A 414 21.93 23.08 -13.45
CA VAL A 414 21.59 24.37 -14.09
C VAL A 414 20.18 24.36 -14.71
N ARG A 415 19.68 23.19 -15.14
CA ARG A 415 18.46 23.05 -15.93
C ARG A 415 17.22 22.76 -15.10
N ILE A 416 17.33 21.91 -14.06
CA ILE A 416 16.21 21.60 -13.17
C ILE A 416 16.32 22.49 -11.94
N GLY A 417 15.36 23.39 -11.75
CA GLY A 417 15.33 24.30 -10.61
C GLY A 417 15.33 23.56 -9.27
N GLN A 418 15.85 24.21 -8.23
CA GLN A 418 16.00 23.65 -6.86
C GLN A 418 14.71 23.04 -6.30
N VAL A 419 13.56 23.68 -6.55
CA VAL A 419 12.23 23.23 -6.12
C VAL A 419 11.88 21.88 -6.76
N GLN A 420 12.11 21.72 -8.06
CA GLN A 420 11.78 20.47 -8.76
C GLN A 420 12.69 19.32 -8.33
N ARG A 421 13.97 19.58 -8.03
CA ARG A 421 14.89 18.56 -7.49
C ARG A 421 14.43 18.05 -6.13
N GLN A 422 13.98 18.95 -5.25
CA GLN A 422 13.45 18.57 -3.94
C GLN A 422 12.19 17.72 -4.08
N LYS A 423 11.27 18.09 -4.98
CA LYS A 423 10.06 17.32 -5.26
C LYS A 423 10.39 15.95 -5.85
N LEU A 424 11.35 15.88 -6.79
CA LEU A 424 11.81 14.62 -7.35
C LEU A 424 12.42 13.72 -6.28
N PHE A 425 13.36 14.25 -5.47
CA PHE A 425 13.99 13.46 -4.40
C PHE A 425 12.95 12.95 -3.40
N LEU A 426 11.95 13.76 -3.05
CA LEU A 426 10.83 13.35 -2.19
C LEU A 426 10.09 12.14 -2.78
N LEU A 427 9.69 12.19 -4.06
CA LEU A 427 9.00 11.07 -4.70
C LEU A 427 9.87 9.82 -4.79
N LEU A 428 11.15 9.96 -5.12
CA LEU A 428 12.08 8.83 -5.20
C LEU A 428 12.27 8.17 -3.83
N SER A 429 12.41 8.97 -2.76
CA SER A 429 12.52 8.46 -1.38
C SER A 429 11.25 7.72 -0.98
N MET A 430 10.07 8.27 -1.27
CA MET A 430 8.79 7.61 -1.00
C MET A 430 8.68 6.29 -1.77
N THR A 431 8.98 6.28 -3.06
CA THR A 431 8.91 5.07 -3.89
C THR A 431 9.90 4.00 -3.42
N ALA A 432 11.15 4.40 -3.09
CA ALA A 432 12.17 3.50 -2.58
C ALA A 432 11.75 2.85 -1.26
N LEU A 433 11.36 3.63 -0.27
CA LEU A 433 11.00 3.09 1.05
C LEU A 433 9.69 2.28 1.00
N PHE A 434 8.69 2.74 0.24
CA PHE A 434 7.45 1.99 0.09
C PHE A 434 7.63 0.68 -0.68
N SER A 435 8.68 0.50 -1.48
CA SER A 435 8.98 -0.81 -2.07
C SER A 435 9.09 -1.92 -1.01
N LEU A 436 9.55 -1.58 0.20
CA LEU A 436 9.67 -2.51 1.33
C LEU A 436 8.32 -3.05 1.84
N VAL A 437 7.18 -2.40 1.50
CA VAL A 437 5.85 -2.94 1.83
C VAL A 437 5.60 -4.30 1.19
N GLN A 438 6.26 -4.59 0.07
CA GLN A 438 6.17 -5.88 -0.62
C GLN A 438 6.96 -7.00 0.06
N PHE A 439 7.86 -6.69 0.99
CA PHE A 439 8.65 -7.69 1.71
C PHE A 439 7.96 -8.10 3.01
N PRO A 440 7.91 -9.38 3.38
CA PRO A 440 8.25 -10.60 2.62
C PRO A 440 7.06 -11.20 1.85
N PHE A 441 5.95 -10.48 1.75
CA PHE A 441 4.70 -10.94 1.14
C PHE A 441 4.64 -10.47 -0.32
N ALA A 442 5.58 -10.87 -1.16
CA ALA A 442 5.69 -10.38 -2.53
C ALA A 442 4.57 -10.88 -3.47
N ALA A 443 3.40 -11.22 -2.93
CA ALA A 443 2.20 -11.50 -3.71
C ALA A 443 1.80 -10.27 -4.58
N PRO A 444 1.15 -10.48 -5.73
CA PRO A 444 0.81 -9.41 -6.66
C PRO A 444 0.07 -8.22 -6.03
N VAL A 445 -0.81 -8.46 -5.07
CA VAL A 445 -1.56 -7.41 -4.36
C VAL A 445 -0.66 -6.39 -3.66
N TYR A 446 0.51 -6.81 -3.18
CA TYR A 446 1.43 -5.89 -2.49
C TYR A 446 2.07 -4.86 -3.42
N PHE A 447 2.17 -5.16 -4.73
CA PHE A 447 2.58 -4.15 -5.72
C PHE A 447 1.52 -3.03 -5.83
N LEU A 448 0.24 -3.33 -5.69
CA LEU A 448 -0.83 -2.34 -5.79
C LEU A 448 -0.73 -1.27 -4.69
N TYR A 449 -0.17 -1.61 -3.51
CA TYR A 449 0.05 -0.63 -2.43
C TYR A 449 1.17 0.38 -2.73
N ILE A 450 1.95 0.17 -3.78
CA ILE A 450 3.02 1.09 -4.19
C ILE A 450 2.85 1.60 -5.62
N ALA A 451 2.02 0.99 -6.44
CA ALA A 451 1.87 1.31 -7.87
C ALA A 451 1.60 2.80 -8.14
N PRO A 452 0.75 3.52 -7.38
CA PRO A 452 0.57 4.96 -7.57
C PRO A 452 1.85 5.77 -7.39
N LEU A 453 2.71 5.42 -6.42
CA LEU A 453 4.00 6.08 -6.20
C LEU A 453 4.97 5.77 -7.34
N VAL A 454 4.99 4.53 -7.84
CA VAL A 454 5.80 4.13 -9.01
C VAL A 454 5.40 4.93 -10.25
N CYS A 455 4.10 5.05 -10.52
CA CYS A 455 3.58 5.83 -11.64
C CYS A 455 3.96 7.31 -11.55
N LEU A 456 3.87 7.91 -10.35
CA LEU A 456 4.29 9.28 -10.10
C LEU A 456 5.80 9.47 -10.30
N ALA A 457 6.63 8.60 -9.71
CA ALA A 457 8.08 8.69 -9.80
C ALA A 457 8.56 8.52 -11.25
N LEU A 458 8.03 7.53 -11.96
CA LEU A 458 8.32 7.31 -13.37
C LEU A 458 7.98 8.54 -14.22
N THR A 459 6.78 9.08 -14.01
CA THR A 459 6.32 10.29 -14.72
C THR A 459 7.21 11.49 -14.40
N ALA A 460 7.56 11.71 -13.13
CA ALA A 460 8.44 12.80 -12.72
C ALA A 460 9.81 12.71 -13.40
N VAL A 461 10.40 11.51 -13.43
CA VAL A 461 11.71 11.27 -14.08
C VAL A 461 11.64 11.58 -15.57
N VAL A 462 10.61 11.11 -16.27
CA VAL A 462 10.46 11.33 -17.71
C VAL A 462 10.18 12.79 -18.05
N MET A 463 9.27 13.42 -17.32
CA MET A 463 8.85 14.80 -17.63
C MET A 463 9.92 15.84 -17.32
N LEU A 464 10.82 15.57 -16.38
CA LEU A 464 11.96 16.44 -16.08
C LEU A 464 13.11 16.31 -17.09
N GLN A 465 13.10 15.30 -17.94
CA GLN A 465 14.09 15.16 -19.02
C GLN A 465 13.59 15.85 -20.29
N GLU A 466 14.40 16.78 -20.83
CA GLU A 466 14.05 17.54 -22.05
C GLU A 466 14.05 16.66 -23.30
N ASN A 467 15.02 15.74 -23.39
CA ASN A 467 15.26 14.90 -24.56
C ASN A 467 14.44 13.59 -24.57
N MET A 468 13.49 13.44 -23.65
CA MET A 468 12.65 12.25 -23.61
C MET A 468 11.42 12.40 -24.52
N PRO A 469 11.05 11.33 -25.22
CA PRO A 469 9.86 11.33 -26.06
C PRO A 469 8.59 11.29 -25.20
N LYS A 470 8.15 12.44 -24.73
CA LYS A 470 6.92 12.59 -23.94
C LYS A 470 5.69 11.90 -24.55
N PRO A 471 5.51 11.87 -25.90
CA PRO A 471 4.45 11.08 -26.52
C PRO A 471 4.53 9.58 -26.22
N TRP A 472 5.74 9.00 -26.14
CA TRP A 472 5.91 7.59 -25.85
C TRP A 472 5.63 7.24 -24.40
N HIS A 473 5.93 8.15 -23.48
CA HIS A 473 5.49 7.99 -22.11
C HIS A 473 3.96 7.99 -21.99
N PHE A 474 3.27 8.87 -22.73
CA PHE A 474 1.81 8.85 -22.81
C PHE A 474 1.29 7.51 -23.33
N VAL A 475 1.90 6.97 -24.41
CA VAL A 475 1.53 5.66 -24.97
C VAL A 475 1.76 4.55 -23.94
N ALA A 476 2.88 4.55 -23.22
CA ALA A 476 3.16 3.55 -22.19
C ALA A 476 2.16 3.62 -21.03
N LEU A 477 1.84 4.82 -20.55
CA LEU A 477 0.82 5.01 -19.52
C LEU A 477 -0.56 4.53 -19.98
N LEU A 478 -0.92 4.85 -21.21
CA LEU A 478 -2.20 4.42 -21.80
C LEU A 478 -2.25 2.89 -21.94
N PHE A 479 -1.16 2.27 -22.39
CA PHE A 479 -1.03 0.82 -22.48
C PHE A 479 -1.29 0.15 -21.13
N TYR A 480 -0.60 0.60 -20.08
CA TYR A 480 -0.79 0.04 -18.73
C TYR A 480 -2.17 0.37 -18.15
N LEU A 481 -2.74 1.54 -18.44
CA LEU A 481 -4.10 1.87 -17.99
C LEU A 481 -5.13 0.95 -18.63
N VAL A 482 -5.06 0.74 -19.95
CA VAL A 482 -5.98 -0.17 -20.65
C VAL A 482 -5.81 -1.59 -20.12
N PHE A 483 -4.57 -2.06 -19.97
CA PHE A 483 -4.29 -3.37 -19.37
C PHE A 483 -4.87 -3.48 -17.95
N ALA A 484 -4.65 -2.48 -17.09
CA ALA A 484 -5.15 -2.48 -15.72
C ALA A 484 -6.68 -2.53 -15.65
N VAL A 485 -7.36 -1.75 -16.49
CA VAL A 485 -8.83 -1.70 -16.53
C VAL A 485 -9.41 -3.00 -17.07
N LEU A 486 -8.83 -3.57 -18.13
CA LEU A 486 -9.28 -4.84 -18.71
C LEU A 486 -9.20 -6.00 -17.72
N TRP A 487 -8.18 -6.00 -16.85
CA TRP A 487 -7.87 -7.10 -15.97
C TRP A 487 -8.06 -6.80 -14.48
N THR A 488 -8.78 -5.72 -14.14
CA THR A 488 -9.18 -5.49 -12.75
C THR A 488 -10.09 -6.62 -12.28
N THR A 489 -9.75 -7.19 -11.15
CA THR A 489 -10.54 -8.24 -10.52
C THR A 489 -10.73 -7.95 -9.03
N PRO A 490 -11.97 -8.02 -8.51
CA PRO A 490 -12.24 -7.87 -7.09
C PRO A 490 -11.79 -9.07 -6.25
N TYR A 491 -11.33 -10.14 -6.89
CA TYR A 491 -10.82 -11.34 -6.24
C TYR A 491 -9.30 -11.30 -6.21
N VAL A 492 -8.74 -10.87 -5.10
CA VAL A 492 -7.30 -10.61 -4.92
C VAL A 492 -6.39 -11.78 -5.32
N TRP A 493 -6.84 -13.02 -5.14
CA TRP A 493 -6.09 -14.22 -5.51
C TRP A 493 -5.99 -14.45 -7.03
N ALA A 494 -6.79 -13.73 -7.79
CA ALA A 494 -6.79 -13.81 -9.24
C ALA A 494 -5.82 -12.80 -9.88
N ILE A 495 -5.28 -11.85 -9.12
CA ILE A 495 -4.30 -10.90 -9.62
C ILE A 495 -3.03 -11.65 -10.04
N GLY A 496 -2.62 -11.46 -11.29
CA GLY A 496 -1.49 -12.20 -11.87
C GLY A 496 -1.87 -13.52 -12.54
N LEU A 497 -3.15 -13.90 -12.54
CA LEU A 497 -3.69 -15.05 -13.26
C LEU A 497 -4.60 -14.55 -14.39
N ALA A 498 -4.31 -14.89 -15.63
CA ALA A 498 -5.07 -14.46 -16.81
C ALA A 498 -6.50 -14.98 -16.85
N TYR A 499 -6.86 -15.92 -16.01
CA TYR A 499 -8.15 -16.59 -16.02
C TYR A 499 -8.72 -16.74 -14.62
N VAL A 500 -9.52 -15.76 -14.22
CA VAL A 500 -10.62 -16.07 -13.34
C VAL A 500 -11.88 -16.02 -14.20
N PRO A 501 -12.51 -17.17 -14.48
CA PRO A 501 -13.80 -17.15 -15.15
C PRO A 501 -14.71 -16.22 -14.35
N PHE A 502 -15.52 -15.42 -15.05
CA PHE A 502 -16.56 -14.61 -14.43
C PHE A 502 -17.38 -15.55 -13.54
N ARG A 503 -17.16 -15.48 -12.24
CA ARG A 503 -17.86 -16.33 -11.28
C ARG A 503 -19.23 -15.74 -11.07
N ALA A 504 -20.25 -16.58 -11.14
CA ALA A 504 -21.59 -16.18 -10.73
C ALA A 504 -21.49 -15.57 -9.32
N GLU A 505 -22.03 -14.38 -9.14
CA GLU A 505 -21.99 -13.63 -7.90
C GLU A 505 -23.39 -13.53 -7.33
N SER A 506 -23.53 -13.92 -6.08
CA SER A 506 -24.74 -13.69 -5.28
C SER A 506 -24.45 -12.85 -4.06
N VAL A 507 -25.44 -12.09 -3.62
CA VAL A 507 -25.33 -11.29 -2.40
C VAL A 507 -25.35 -12.22 -1.20
N LEU A 508 -24.33 -12.14 -0.34
CA LEU A 508 -24.33 -12.84 0.93
C LEU A 508 -25.50 -12.31 1.78
N ASP A 509 -26.54 -13.14 1.89
CA ASP A 509 -27.80 -12.81 2.59
C ASP A 509 -27.60 -12.84 4.11
N ASN A 510 -26.77 -11.92 4.58
CA ASN A 510 -26.47 -11.70 5.98
C ASN A 510 -26.28 -10.19 6.19
N HIS A 511 -27.02 -9.60 7.13
CA HIS A 511 -26.94 -8.16 7.43
C HIS A 511 -25.52 -7.69 7.78
N ARG A 512 -24.63 -8.59 8.23
CA ARG A 512 -23.21 -8.32 8.52
C ARG A 512 -22.31 -8.43 7.30
N GLY A 513 -22.70 -9.22 6.28
CA GLY A 513 -21.94 -9.42 5.03
C GLY A 513 -22.25 -8.35 3.99
N ARG A 514 -23.39 -8.49 3.32
CA ARG A 514 -23.90 -7.63 2.24
C ARG A 514 -22.96 -7.49 1.05
N LEU A 515 -22.07 -8.48 0.84
CA LEU A 515 -21.11 -8.49 -0.27
C LEU A 515 -21.61 -9.40 -1.39
N ARG A 516 -21.25 -9.08 -2.63
CA ARG A 516 -21.38 -9.98 -3.78
C ARG A 516 -20.18 -10.89 -3.80
N ILE A 517 -20.41 -12.16 -3.55
CA ILE A 517 -19.37 -13.20 -3.46
C ILE A 517 -19.72 -14.34 -4.40
N SER A 518 -18.83 -15.33 -4.52
CA SER A 518 -19.12 -16.52 -5.32
C SER A 518 -20.36 -17.26 -4.80
N ASP A 519 -21.17 -17.82 -5.70
CA ASP A 519 -22.34 -18.64 -5.31
C ASP A 519 -21.96 -19.80 -4.39
N TYR A 520 -20.77 -20.35 -4.55
CA TYR A 520 -20.25 -21.39 -3.67
C TYR A 520 -20.05 -20.87 -2.25
N ASP A 521 -19.31 -19.76 -2.10
CA ASP A 521 -19.07 -19.18 -0.76
C ASP A 521 -20.38 -18.74 -0.11
N ASN A 522 -21.29 -18.14 -0.90
CA ASN A 522 -22.60 -17.71 -0.36
C ASN A 522 -23.37 -18.91 0.22
N ARG A 523 -23.46 -20.04 -0.50
CA ARG A 523 -24.13 -21.24 0.02
C ARG A 523 -23.44 -21.75 1.29
N VAL A 524 -22.11 -21.86 1.28
CA VAL A 524 -21.34 -22.37 2.42
C VAL A 524 -21.55 -21.49 3.66
N TYR A 525 -21.35 -20.17 3.55
CA TYR A 525 -21.47 -19.29 4.72
C TYR A 525 -22.89 -19.07 5.17
N THR A 526 -23.88 -19.09 4.27
CA THR A 526 -25.30 -19.05 4.64
C THR A 526 -25.70 -20.30 5.42
N GLN A 527 -25.31 -21.48 4.94
CA GLN A 527 -25.54 -22.75 5.66
C GLN A 527 -24.83 -22.75 7.03
N LEU A 528 -23.56 -22.34 7.06
CA LEU A 528 -22.77 -22.29 8.29
C LEU A 528 -23.40 -21.38 9.35
N VAL A 529 -23.76 -20.15 8.99
CA VAL A 529 -24.38 -19.19 9.91
C VAL A 529 -25.74 -19.70 10.40
N ASN A 530 -26.53 -20.34 9.54
CA ASN A 530 -27.81 -20.91 9.92
C ASN A 530 -27.65 -22.09 10.90
N LEU A 531 -26.66 -22.96 10.70
CA LEU A 531 -26.35 -24.05 11.65
C LEU A 531 -25.93 -23.50 13.00
N ILE A 532 -25.03 -22.49 13.01
CA ILE A 532 -24.61 -21.85 14.27
C ILE A 532 -25.81 -21.25 15.02
N ARG A 533 -26.65 -20.47 14.35
CA ARG A 533 -27.80 -19.82 14.97
C ARG A 533 -28.86 -20.80 15.48
N ARG A 534 -28.99 -21.96 14.80
CA ARG A 534 -29.97 -22.99 15.21
C ARG A 534 -29.52 -23.77 16.43
N HIS A 535 -28.22 -24.06 16.55
CA HIS A 535 -27.70 -25.00 17.54
C HIS A 535 -26.88 -24.35 18.67
N SER A 536 -26.46 -23.08 18.52
CA SER A 536 -25.80 -22.38 19.61
C SER A 536 -26.83 -21.80 20.59
N ASN A 537 -26.69 -22.15 21.85
CA ASN A 537 -27.45 -21.61 22.99
C ASN A 537 -26.59 -20.70 23.89
N SER A 538 -25.33 -20.44 23.49
CA SER A 538 -24.37 -19.57 24.19
C SER A 538 -24.07 -18.33 23.34
N ALA A 539 -23.63 -17.26 23.99
CA ALA A 539 -23.06 -16.08 23.30
C ALA A 539 -21.68 -16.35 22.69
N TYR A 540 -21.03 -17.45 23.08
CA TYR A 540 -19.70 -17.85 22.64
C TYR A 540 -19.75 -19.14 21.85
N ILE A 541 -18.93 -19.21 20.79
CA ILE A 541 -18.63 -20.44 20.06
C ILE A 541 -17.12 -20.56 19.94
N TYR A 542 -16.60 -21.76 19.67
CA TYR A 542 -15.22 -21.90 19.19
C TYR A 542 -15.25 -22.12 17.68
N ALA A 543 -14.44 -21.36 16.94
CA ALA A 543 -14.24 -21.55 15.50
C ALA A 543 -12.75 -21.44 15.17
N GLY A 544 -12.18 -22.51 14.64
CA GLY A 544 -10.75 -22.60 14.33
C GLY A 544 -10.41 -23.79 13.45
N PRO A 545 -9.16 -23.81 12.89
CA PRO A 545 -8.20 -22.72 12.84
C PRO A 545 -8.57 -21.63 11.82
N ASP A 546 -8.08 -20.41 12.05
CA ASP A 546 -8.17 -19.26 11.12
C ASP A 546 -9.60 -18.90 10.69
N CYS A 547 -10.51 -18.71 11.63
CA CYS A 547 -11.94 -18.49 11.38
C CYS A 547 -12.51 -17.14 11.85
N PRO A 548 -11.81 -15.99 11.78
CA PRO A 548 -12.34 -14.72 12.29
C PRO A 548 -13.66 -14.30 11.63
N GLN A 549 -13.85 -14.61 10.35
CA GLN A 549 -15.09 -14.33 9.61
C GLN A 549 -16.30 -15.09 10.14
N VAL A 550 -16.11 -16.27 10.73
CA VAL A 550 -17.20 -17.09 11.28
C VAL A 550 -17.80 -16.39 12.49
N TYR A 551 -16.97 -15.92 13.40
CA TYR A 551 -17.41 -15.16 14.57
C TYR A 551 -18.18 -13.89 14.14
N PHE A 552 -17.57 -13.11 13.24
CA PHE A 552 -18.19 -11.88 12.78
C PHE A 552 -19.54 -12.11 12.09
N LEU A 553 -19.61 -13.00 11.11
CA LEU A 553 -20.84 -13.23 10.32
C LEU A 553 -21.95 -13.86 11.17
N SER A 554 -21.64 -14.73 12.12
CA SER A 554 -22.62 -15.33 13.01
C SER A 554 -23.09 -14.36 14.11
N GLY A 555 -22.27 -13.37 14.47
CA GLY A 555 -22.47 -12.47 15.61
C GLY A 555 -22.12 -13.12 16.94
N MET A 556 -21.41 -14.25 16.91
CA MET A 556 -20.97 -14.97 18.11
C MET A 556 -19.61 -14.46 18.58
N ARG A 557 -19.37 -14.56 19.89
CA ARG A 557 -18.12 -14.11 20.50
C ARG A 557 -17.05 -15.20 20.43
N ASN A 558 -15.81 -14.77 20.17
CA ASN A 558 -14.63 -15.62 20.29
C ASN A 558 -14.25 -15.72 21.78
N PRO A 559 -14.16 -16.92 22.38
CA PRO A 559 -13.73 -17.09 23.75
C PRO A 559 -12.22 -16.91 23.94
N THR A 560 -11.43 -17.04 22.87
CA THR A 560 -9.96 -16.99 22.91
C THR A 560 -9.42 -15.59 22.60
N ARG A 561 -8.13 -15.36 22.88
CA ARG A 561 -7.40 -14.17 22.45
C ARG A 561 -7.09 -14.22 20.96
N ASN A 562 -6.93 -15.42 20.39
CA ASN A 562 -6.42 -15.64 19.05
C ASN A 562 -7.45 -15.20 18.00
N ILE A 563 -7.01 -14.35 17.07
CA ILE A 563 -7.73 -14.08 15.82
C ILE A 563 -7.30 -15.09 14.75
N PHE A 564 -6.01 -15.46 14.77
CA PHE A 564 -5.42 -16.52 13.97
C PHE A 564 -4.61 -17.48 14.84
N ASP A 565 -4.71 -18.77 14.56
CA ASP A 565 -4.09 -19.82 15.40
C ASP A 565 -2.56 -19.86 15.29
N PHE A 566 -1.95 -19.32 14.22
CA PHE A 566 -0.49 -19.22 14.11
C PHE A 566 0.16 -18.23 15.10
N PHE A 567 -0.63 -17.40 15.79
CA PHE A 567 -0.12 -16.54 16.87
C PHE A 567 0.09 -17.29 18.20
N ASN A 568 -0.29 -18.54 18.26
CA ASN A 568 -0.28 -19.35 19.46
C ASN A 568 1.04 -19.28 20.25
N ASP A 569 0.94 -18.89 21.50
CA ASP A 569 2.01 -18.90 22.52
C ASP A 569 1.76 -19.96 23.62
N GLY A 570 1.18 -21.11 23.26
CA GLY A 570 0.78 -22.15 24.20
C GLY A 570 -0.69 -22.07 24.66
N GLU A 571 -1.42 -21.03 24.27
CA GLU A 571 -2.85 -20.87 24.60
C GLU A 571 -3.78 -21.80 23.77
N ASN A 572 -3.24 -22.58 22.84
CA ASN A 572 -3.96 -23.65 22.15
C ASN A 572 -3.64 -25.04 22.74
N ASP A 573 -3.08 -25.12 23.96
CA ASP A 573 -3.03 -26.38 24.66
C ASP A 573 -4.45 -26.94 24.77
N PRO A 574 -4.67 -28.17 24.30
CA PRO A 574 -5.99 -28.81 24.34
C PRO A 574 -6.68 -28.79 25.71
N ALA A 575 -5.89 -28.77 26.80
CA ALA A 575 -6.42 -28.64 28.16
C ALA A 575 -6.96 -27.26 28.42
N PHE A 576 -6.18 -26.21 28.15
CA PHE A 576 -6.58 -24.82 28.32
C PHE A 576 -7.80 -24.46 27.49
N VAL A 577 -7.82 -24.84 26.22
CA VAL A 577 -8.99 -24.60 25.35
C VAL A 577 -10.23 -25.28 25.94
N SER A 578 -10.12 -26.52 26.42
CA SER A 578 -11.25 -27.24 27.00
C SER A 578 -11.81 -26.55 28.26
N GLU A 579 -10.93 -26.09 29.15
CA GLU A 579 -11.32 -25.33 30.36
C GLU A 579 -12.01 -24.02 29.99
N LEU A 580 -11.47 -23.28 29.03
CA LEU A 580 -12.06 -22.05 28.54
C LEU A 580 -13.46 -22.26 27.93
N LEU A 581 -13.65 -23.36 27.18
CA LEU A 581 -14.97 -23.70 26.63
C LEU A 581 -15.99 -24.05 27.72
N ASP A 582 -15.55 -24.62 28.86
CA ASP A 582 -16.40 -24.88 30.01
C ASP A 582 -16.78 -23.58 30.72
N GLU A 583 -15.79 -22.71 30.99
CA GLU A 583 -16.00 -21.41 31.61
C GLU A 583 -17.03 -20.57 30.82
N LYS A 584 -16.87 -20.51 29.51
CA LYS A 584 -17.75 -19.73 28.62
C LYS A 584 -19.02 -20.47 28.21
N LYS A 585 -19.25 -21.67 28.74
CA LYS A 585 -20.43 -22.53 28.45
C LYS A 585 -20.64 -22.74 26.96
N VAL A 586 -19.56 -22.99 26.23
CA VAL A 586 -19.62 -23.22 24.78
C VAL A 586 -20.27 -24.58 24.51
N ASN A 587 -21.32 -24.57 23.70
CA ASN A 587 -22.03 -25.78 23.29
C ASN A 587 -21.89 -26.12 21.80
N LEU A 588 -21.18 -25.28 21.03
CA LEU A 588 -20.97 -25.45 19.60
C LEU A 588 -19.54 -25.08 19.19
N VAL A 589 -18.94 -25.92 18.36
CA VAL A 589 -17.63 -25.67 17.76
C VAL A 589 -17.68 -25.76 16.23
N VAL A 590 -16.90 -24.95 15.56
CA VAL A 590 -16.71 -24.94 14.10
C VAL A 590 -15.26 -25.28 13.80
N ILE A 591 -15.03 -26.35 13.05
CA ILE A 591 -13.70 -26.81 12.67
C ILE A 591 -13.46 -26.48 11.20
N ASN A 592 -12.45 -25.67 10.91
CA ASN A 592 -12.01 -25.38 9.55
C ASN A 592 -11.02 -26.46 9.09
N ARG A 593 -11.42 -27.28 8.13
CA ARG A 593 -10.58 -28.35 7.57
C ARG A 593 -9.54 -27.86 6.57
N LYS A 594 -9.63 -26.60 6.15
CA LYS A 594 -8.71 -25.97 5.19
C LYS A 594 -8.32 -24.57 5.68
N PRO A 595 -7.58 -24.48 6.80
CA PRO A 595 -7.11 -23.19 7.30
C PRO A 595 -6.15 -22.54 6.28
N HIS A 596 -6.08 -21.22 6.28
CA HIS A 596 -5.32 -20.50 5.26
C HIS A 596 -3.84 -20.33 5.63
N PHE A 597 -3.57 -20.07 6.90
CA PHE A 597 -2.22 -19.78 7.40
C PHE A 597 -1.71 -20.82 8.40
N SER A 598 -2.59 -21.28 9.27
CA SER A 598 -2.25 -22.23 10.32
C SER A 598 -2.30 -23.67 9.81
N GLY A 599 -1.67 -24.58 10.55
CA GLY A 599 -1.87 -26.01 10.35
C GLY A 599 -3.29 -26.45 10.70
N PRO A 600 -3.64 -27.72 10.44
CA PRO A 600 -4.91 -28.30 10.90
C PRO A 600 -5.03 -28.24 12.42
N LEU A 601 -6.26 -28.34 12.92
CA LEU A 601 -6.52 -28.40 14.36
C LEU A 601 -5.73 -29.54 15.01
N ASP A 602 -5.18 -29.29 16.21
CA ASP A 602 -4.43 -30.28 16.97
C ASP A 602 -5.25 -31.58 17.09
N PRO A 603 -4.68 -32.78 16.78
CA PRO A 603 -5.41 -34.05 16.83
C PRO A 603 -6.03 -34.37 18.19
N LYS A 604 -5.36 -34.00 19.30
CA LYS A 604 -5.90 -34.21 20.65
C LYS A 604 -7.12 -33.32 20.91
N LEU A 605 -7.08 -32.05 20.42
CA LEU A 605 -8.21 -31.14 20.53
C LEU A 605 -9.37 -31.61 19.63
N PHE A 606 -9.06 -32.11 18.43
CA PHE A 606 -10.05 -32.68 17.53
C PHE A 606 -10.80 -33.86 18.16
N THR A 607 -10.08 -34.83 18.72
CA THR A 607 -10.69 -35.97 19.41
C THR A 607 -11.56 -35.56 20.59
N ARG A 608 -11.08 -34.60 21.40
CA ARG A 608 -11.90 -34.04 22.50
C ARG A 608 -13.19 -33.38 22.00
N PHE A 609 -13.15 -32.72 20.84
CA PHE A 609 -14.34 -32.12 20.25
C PHE A 609 -15.30 -33.18 19.72
N GLU A 610 -14.82 -34.31 19.20
CA GLU A 610 -15.67 -35.43 18.80
C GLU A 610 -16.42 -36.03 19.98
N ASP A 611 -15.71 -36.26 21.08
CA ASP A 611 -16.29 -36.83 22.30
C ASP A 611 -17.30 -35.89 22.97
N ARG A 612 -16.97 -34.59 23.00
CA ARG A 612 -17.76 -33.57 23.72
C ARG A 612 -18.95 -33.04 22.93
N PHE A 613 -18.84 -32.97 21.60
CA PHE A 613 -19.83 -32.43 20.68
C PHE A 613 -20.20 -33.52 19.64
N PRO A 614 -21.04 -34.51 20.00
CA PRO A 614 -21.28 -35.70 19.20
C PRO A 614 -22.05 -35.43 17.91
N GLN A 615 -22.90 -34.40 17.89
CA GLN A 615 -23.62 -34.02 16.67
C GLN A 615 -22.68 -33.29 15.70
N ALA A 616 -22.71 -33.65 14.40
CA ALA A 616 -21.85 -33.04 13.40
C ALA A 616 -22.57 -32.86 12.06
N VAL A 617 -22.34 -31.71 11.41
CA VAL A 617 -22.80 -31.44 10.03
C VAL A 617 -21.72 -30.65 9.29
N ASP A 618 -21.46 -31.03 8.04
CA ASP A 618 -20.52 -30.34 7.18
C ASP A 618 -21.18 -29.20 6.39
N ALA A 619 -20.48 -28.07 6.35
CA ALA A 619 -20.80 -26.91 5.52
C ALA A 619 -19.54 -26.52 4.71
N GLY A 620 -19.39 -27.02 3.50
CA GLY A 620 -18.22 -26.80 2.67
C GLY A 620 -16.92 -27.29 3.32
N GLN A 621 -16.00 -26.35 3.63
CA GLN A 621 -14.74 -26.65 4.32
C GLN A 621 -14.88 -26.74 5.85
N PHE A 622 -16.05 -26.42 6.41
CA PHE A 622 -16.29 -26.36 7.84
C PHE A 622 -17.06 -27.59 8.31
N THR A 623 -16.69 -28.12 9.48
CA THR A 623 -17.49 -29.08 10.23
C THR A 623 -18.03 -28.38 11.46
N VAL A 624 -19.35 -28.30 11.60
CA VAL A 624 -20.03 -27.75 12.77
C VAL A 624 -20.37 -28.89 13.69
N ARG A 625 -19.93 -28.82 14.94
CA ARG A 625 -20.25 -29.83 15.98
C ARG A 625 -20.92 -29.16 17.18
N TRP A 626 -21.89 -29.85 17.79
CA TRP A 626 -22.60 -29.31 18.96
C TRP A 626 -23.03 -30.41 19.90
N LYS A 627 -23.37 -30.00 21.11
CA LYS A 627 -24.11 -30.82 22.10
C LYS A 627 -25.45 -30.18 22.40
N GLU A 628 -26.46 -30.98 22.65
CA GLU A 628 -27.80 -30.52 23.07
C GLU A 628 -27.79 -29.86 24.43
#